data_196b132190b08e8eb219b035233a50e3
#
_entry.id   196b132190b08e8eb219b035233a50e3
#
_cell.length_a   1.000
_cell.length_b   1.000
_cell.length_c   1.000
_cell.angle_alpha   90.00
_cell.angle_beta   90.00
_cell.angle_gamma   90.00
#
_symmetry.space_group_name_H-M   'P 1'
#
loop_
_entity.id
_entity.type
_entity.pdbx_description
1 polymer ?
#
loop_
_entity_poly.entity_id
_entity_poly.type
_entity_poly.pdbx_seq_one_letter_code
_entity_poly.pdbx_strand_id
1 'polypeptide(L)'
;MTTPTDIRWLQRLASYQKARQSLVGAVQLAATRPLSDLEKQGMIQAFEFVFELAWQVMKDYFLYQGNPEISGSRDAIRSAFKNGLITDGEGWMEMIKSRNQTSHTYNESVANEICEKILRSYHPLFEKFEVDMQGKAD
;
A
#
# COMPACT_ATOMS: atom_id res chain seq x y z
N MET A 1 -9.17 29.12 0.60
CA MET A 1 -7.72 29.06 0.85
C MET A 1 -7.35 27.66 1.34
N THR A 2 -6.38 27.04 0.70
CA THR A 2 -5.94 25.69 1.06
C THR A 2 -5.01 25.74 2.27
N THR A 3 -5.32 24.96 3.31
CA THR A 3 -4.44 24.82 4.48
C THR A 3 -3.40 23.73 4.22
N PRO A 4 -2.28 23.69 4.99
CA PRO A 4 -1.34 22.56 4.87
C PRO A 4 -2.00 21.20 5.07
N THR A 5 -3.03 21.09 5.91
CA THR A 5 -3.78 19.87 6.11
C THR A 5 -4.55 19.47 4.84
N ASP A 6 -5.11 20.45 4.13
CA ASP A 6 -5.90 20.19 2.92
C ASP A 6 -5.06 19.61 1.78
N ILE A 7 -3.77 19.98 1.71
CA ILE A 7 -2.90 19.51 0.63
C ILE A 7 -2.02 18.32 1.05
N ARG A 8 -1.90 18.05 2.34
CA ARG A 8 -1.00 17.00 2.83
C ARG A 8 -1.35 15.62 2.25
N TRP A 9 -2.64 15.25 2.27
CA TRP A 9 -3.03 13.94 1.75
C TRP A 9 -2.82 13.85 0.24
N LEU A 10 -2.97 14.97 -0.48
CA LEU A 10 -2.72 15.03 -1.92
C LEU A 10 -1.23 14.84 -2.22
N GLN A 11 -0.36 15.46 -1.43
CA GLN A 11 1.09 15.27 -1.55
C GLN A 11 1.48 13.82 -1.23
N ARG A 12 0.85 13.25 -0.21
CA ARG A 12 1.09 11.85 0.16
C ARG A 12 0.60 10.91 -0.94
N LEU A 13 -0.55 11.22 -1.54
CA LEU A 13 -1.08 10.44 -2.65
C LEU A 13 -0.11 10.46 -3.84
N ALA A 14 0.47 11.61 -4.17
CA ALA A 14 1.46 11.71 -5.25
C ALA A 14 2.68 10.84 -4.96
N SER A 15 3.17 10.82 -3.72
CA SER A 15 4.28 9.96 -3.31
C SER A 15 3.91 8.49 -3.41
N TYR A 16 2.69 8.14 -3.01
CA TYR A 16 2.15 6.78 -3.12
C TYR A 16 2.11 6.32 -4.58
N GLN A 17 1.59 7.18 -5.47
CA GLN A 17 1.50 6.86 -6.90
C GLN A 17 2.89 6.59 -7.50
N LYS A 18 3.88 7.38 -7.11
CA LYS A 18 5.25 7.20 -7.57
C LYS A 18 5.85 5.88 -7.07
N ALA A 19 5.66 5.56 -5.79
CA ALA A 19 6.13 4.30 -5.23
C ALA A 19 5.45 3.11 -5.90
N ARG A 20 4.14 3.23 -6.19
CA ARG A 20 3.39 2.16 -6.84
C ARG A 20 3.93 1.86 -8.23
N GLN A 21 4.43 2.84 -8.96
CA GLN A 21 5.02 2.62 -10.28
C GLN A 21 6.21 1.65 -10.22
N SER A 22 7.03 1.73 -9.17
CA SER A 22 8.14 0.79 -8.98
C SER A 22 7.63 -0.62 -8.75
N LEU A 23 6.55 -0.77 -7.97
CA LEU A 23 5.94 -2.08 -7.75
C LEU A 23 5.33 -2.62 -9.05
N VAL A 24 4.67 -1.78 -9.83
CA VAL A 24 4.10 -2.16 -11.13
C VAL A 24 5.20 -2.72 -12.06
N GLY A 25 6.37 -2.08 -12.07
CA GLY A 25 7.51 -2.57 -12.86
C GLY A 25 7.91 -3.99 -12.48
N ALA A 26 7.98 -4.29 -11.18
CA ALA A 26 8.30 -5.63 -10.70
C ALA A 26 7.21 -6.64 -11.07
N VAL A 27 5.95 -6.24 -10.94
CA VAL A 27 4.80 -7.10 -11.30
C VAL A 27 4.81 -7.43 -12.79
N GLN A 28 5.07 -6.43 -13.63
CA GLN A 28 5.16 -6.62 -15.07
C GLN A 28 6.30 -7.57 -15.46
N LEU A 29 7.44 -7.43 -14.80
CA LEU A 29 8.58 -8.32 -15.02
C LEU A 29 8.23 -9.77 -14.65
N ALA A 30 7.57 -9.96 -13.51
CA ALA A 30 7.14 -11.28 -13.05
C ALA A 30 6.15 -11.94 -14.01
N ALA A 31 5.38 -11.16 -14.77
CA ALA A 31 4.46 -11.68 -15.78
C ALA A 31 5.18 -12.21 -17.01
N THR A 32 6.44 -11.81 -17.26
CA THR A 32 7.20 -12.22 -18.44
C THR A 32 8.12 -13.41 -18.17
N ARG A 33 8.58 -13.58 -16.94
CA ARG A 33 9.49 -14.67 -16.56
C ARG A 33 9.56 -14.79 -15.04
N PRO A 34 10.07 -15.91 -14.49
CA PRO A 34 10.31 -16.01 -13.06
C PRO A 34 11.33 -14.97 -12.61
N LEU A 35 11.09 -14.40 -11.43
CA LEU A 35 12.01 -13.43 -10.84
C LEU A 35 13.22 -14.13 -10.21
N SER A 36 14.39 -13.51 -10.32
CA SER A 36 15.57 -13.92 -9.55
C SER A 36 15.35 -13.62 -8.06
N ASP A 37 16.19 -14.18 -7.19
CA ASP A 37 16.12 -13.90 -5.76
C ASP A 37 16.30 -12.42 -5.46
N LEU A 38 17.23 -11.76 -6.16
CA LEU A 38 17.43 -10.32 -6.01
C LEU A 38 16.20 -9.52 -6.42
N GLU A 39 15.57 -9.91 -7.52
CA GLU A 39 14.35 -9.25 -7.99
C GLU A 39 13.17 -9.45 -7.03
N LYS A 40 13.07 -10.63 -6.42
CA LYS A 40 12.05 -10.88 -5.38
C LYS A 40 12.25 -9.95 -4.20
N GLN A 41 13.48 -9.77 -3.74
CA GLN A 41 13.79 -8.83 -2.66
C GLN A 41 13.42 -7.40 -3.05
N GLY A 42 13.67 -7.02 -4.30
CA GLY A 42 13.29 -5.70 -4.80
C GLY A 42 11.78 -5.50 -4.81
N MET A 43 11.02 -6.52 -5.22
CA MET A 43 9.56 -6.46 -5.23
C MET A 43 9.00 -6.35 -3.80
N ILE A 44 9.57 -7.10 -2.86
CA ILE A 44 9.17 -7.04 -1.46
C ILE A 44 9.43 -5.65 -0.87
N GLN A 45 10.60 -5.07 -1.17
CA GLN A 45 10.93 -3.71 -0.71
C GLN A 45 9.97 -2.68 -1.30
N ALA A 46 9.63 -2.80 -2.58
CA ALA A 46 8.66 -1.92 -3.22
C ALA A 46 7.28 -2.06 -2.55
N PHE A 47 6.88 -3.27 -2.21
CA PHE A 47 5.64 -3.50 -1.45
C PHE A 47 5.67 -2.76 -0.11
N GLU A 48 6.77 -2.83 0.63
CA GLU A 48 6.88 -2.13 1.91
C GLU A 48 6.68 -0.63 1.76
N PHE A 49 7.32 -0.02 0.77
CA PHE A 49 7.16 1.42 0.53
C PHE A 49 5.73 1.78 0.14
N VAL A 50 5.13 1.01 -0.75
CA VAL A 50 3.76 1.26 -1.19
C VAL A 50 2.78 1.14 -0.02
N PHE A 51 2.93 0.09 0.78
CA PHE A 51 2.08 -0.12 1.94
C PHE A 51 2.19 1.02 2.96
N GLU A 52 3.42 1.43 3.28
CA GLU A 52 3.64 2.54 4.23
C GLU A 52 2.98 3.83 3.74
N LEU A 53 3.14 4.14 2.46
CA LEU A 53 2.52 5.35 1.90
C LEU A 53 1.00 5.23 1.81
N ALA A 54 0.48 4.03 1.53
CA ALA A 54 -0.97 3.82 1.44
C ALA A 54 -1.67 4.15 2.76
N TRP A 55 -1.21 3.59 3.88
CA TRP A 55 -1.88 3.86 5.14
C TRP A 55 -1.65 5.31 5.61
N GLN A 56 -0.56 5.94 5.23
CA GLN A 56 -0.33 7.35 5.51
C GLN A 56 -1.26 8.26 4.69
N VAL A 57 -1.59 7.87 3.45
CA VAL A 57 -2.64 8.56 2.67
C VAL A 57 -3.96 8.48 3.43
N MET A 58 -4.31 7.29 3.93
CA MET A 58 -5.54 7.11 4.73
C MET A 58 -5.54 8.04 5.94
N LYS A 59 -4.44 8.04 6.70
CA LYS A 59 -4.30 8.88 7.89
C LYS A 59 -4.45 10.36 7.56
N ASP A 60 -3.73 10.83 6.56
CA ASP A 60 -3.74 12.23 6.18
C ASP A 60 -5.11 12.65 5.62
N TYR A 61 -5.78 11.75 4.90
CA TYR A 61 -7.12 12.00 4.39
C TYR A 61 -8.14 12.14 5.54
N PHE A 62 -8.07 11.27 6.55
CA PHE A 62 -8.95 11.39 7.71
C PHE A 62 -8.66 12.65 8.53
N LEU A 63 -7.40 13.04 8.63
CA LEU A 63 -7.03 14.32 9.27
C LEU A 63 -7.66 15.49 8.52
N TYR A 64 -7.59 15.47 7.19
CA TYR A 64 -8.25 16.46 6.34
C TYR A 64 -9.76 16.53 6.62
N GLN A 65 -10.39 15.39 6.89
CA GLN A 65 -11.82 15.32 7.20
C GLN A 65 -12.15 15.63 8.68
N GLY A 66 -11.15 16.00 9.48
CA GLY A 66 -11.35 16.38 10.86
C GLY A 66 -11.17 15.26 11.88
N ASN A 67 -10.62 14.11 11.49
CA ASN A 67 -10.33 13.01 12.40
C ASN A 67 -8.81 12.87 12.61
N PRO A 68 -8.25 13.43 13.69
CA PRO A 68 -6.81 13.38 13.93
C PRO A 68 -6.33 12.13 14.70
N GLU A 69 -7.21 11.21 15.03
CA GLU A 69 -6.93 10.14 16.01
C GLU A 69 -6.40 8.85 15.40
N ILE A 70 -5.89 8.86 14.16
CA ILE A 70 -5.33 7.68 13.53
C ILE A 70 -3.90 7.48 14.06
N SER A 71 -3.65 6.35 14.74
CA SER A 71 -2.39 6.12 15.44
C SER A 71 -1.37 5.28 14.67
N GLY A 72 -1.77 4.52 13.65
CA GLY A 72 -0.87 3.68 12.90
C GLY A 72 -1.59 2.93 11.79
N SER A 73 -0.88 1.98 11.15
CA SER A 73 -1.40 1.29 9.98
C SER A 73 -2.68 0.50 10.25
N ARG A 74 -2.73 -0.24 11.35
CA ARG A 74 -3.91 -1.05 11.69
C ARG A 74 -5.13 -0.16 11.92
N ASP A 75 -4.94 0.92 12.64
CA ASP A 75 -6.00 1.88 12.95
C ASP A 75 -6.48 2.58 11.66
N ALA A 76 -5.54 2.98 10.80
CA ALA A 76 -5.87 3.59 9.51
C ALA A 76 -6.71 2.64 8.64
N ILE A 77 -6.33 1.38 8.57
CA ILE A 77 -7.04 0.38 7.76
C ILE A 77 -8.43 0.11 8.33
N ARG A 78 -8.56 -0.02 9.65
CA ARG A 78 -9.86 -0.22 10.29
C ARG A 78 -10.80 0.95 10.00
N SER A 79 -10.29 2.18 10.14
CA SER A 79 -11.07 3.38 9.85
C SER A 79 -11.44 3.48 8.38
N ALA A 80 -10.50 3.13 7.49
CA ALA A 80 -10.75 3.14 6.06
C ALA A 80 -11.84 2.14 5.67
N PHE A 81 -11.83 0.95 6.24
CA PHE A 81 -12.87 -0.04 6.00
C PHE A 81 -14.21 0.41 6.56
N LYS A 82 -14.22 0.89 7.80
CA LYS A 82 -15.44 1.37 8.47
C LYS A 82 -16.12 2.50 7.69
N ASN A 83 -15.34 3.38 7.10
CA ASN A 83 -15.86 4.55 6.38
C ASN A 83 -15.97 4.35 4.86
N GLY A 84 -15.78 3.13 4.38
CA GLY A 84 -15.97 2.82 2.98
C GLY A 84 -14.85 3.28 2.04
N LEU A 85 -13.71 3.69 2.59
CA LEU A 85 -12.56 4.09 1.79
C LEU A 85 -11.91 2.89 1.12
N ILE A 86 -11.95 1.74 1.78
CA ILE A 86 -11.56 0.45 1.22
C ILE A 86 -12.70 -0.55 1.46
N THR A 87 -12.77 -1.59 0.63
CA THR A 87 -13.84 -2.59 0.72
C THR A 87 -13.33 -3.97 1.14
N ASP A 88 -12.07 -4.29 0.86
CA ASP A 88 -11.46 -5.56 1.26
C ASP A 88 -10.62 -5.38 2.52
N GLY A 89 -11.30 -5.30 3.66
CA GLY A 89 -10.61 -5.13 4.96
C GLY A 89 -9.70 -6.30 5.30
N GLU A 90 -10.09 -7.52 4.96
CA GLU A 90 -9.27 -8.71 5.22
C GLU A 90 -7.97 -8.67 4.42
N GLY A 91 -8.04 -8.32 3.14
CA GLY A 91 -6.86 -8.21 2.29
C GLY A 91 -5.87 -7.18 2.81
N TRP A 92 -6.37 -6.03 3.24
CA TRP A 92 -5.53 -4.98 3.81
C TRP A 92 -4.93 -5.39 5.16
N MET A 93 -5.67 -6.11 6.01
CA MET A 93 -5.12 -6.63 7.26
C MET A 93 -4.05 -7.69 7.00
N GLU A 94 -4.21 -8.49 5.96
CA GLU A 94 -3.21 -9.47 5.53
C GLU A 94 -1.90 -8.79 5.12
N MET A 95 -1.98 -7.57 4.53
CA MET A 95 -0.79 -6.78 4.22
C MET A 95 0.02 -6.44 5.46
N ILE A 96 -0.64 -6.13 6.59
CA ILE A 96 0.06 -5.86 7.85
C ILE A 96 0.87 -7.09 8.26
N LYS A 97 0.26 -8.27 8.16
CA LYS A 97 0.92 -9.53 8.49
C LYS A 97 2.14 -9.77 7.62
N SER A 98 2.00 -9.59 6.30
CA SER A 98 3.12 -9.74 5.37
C SER A 98 4.20 -8.71 5.63
N ARG A 99 3.80 -7.46 5.92
CA ARG A 99 4.75 -6.38 6.26
C ARG A 99 5.60 -6.76 7.47
N ASN A 100 4.99 -7.37 8.48
CA ASN A 100 5.71 -7.82 9.67
C ASN A 100 6.66 -8.98 9.38
N GLN A 101 6.41 -9.75 8.31
CA GLN A 101 7.26 -10.86 7.90
C GLN A 101 8.43 -10.43 6.99
N THR A 102 8.48 -9.18 6.54
CA THR A 102 9.52 -8.75 5.60
C THR A 102 10.93 -8.78 6.20
N SER A 103 11.06 -8.79 7.52
CA SER A 103 12.35 -8.96 8.19
C SER A 103 12.86 -10.42 8.13
N HIS A 104 12.05 -11.36 7.67
CA HIS A 104 12.36 -12.78 7.59
C HIS A 104 12.53 -13.27 6.14
N THR A 105 12.71 -12.39 5.18
CA THR A 105 12.79 -12.75 3.76
C THR A 105 14.13 -13.37 3.37
N TYR A 106 15.07 -13.47 4.30
CA TYR A 106 16.22 -14.35 4.13
C TYR A 106 15.78 -15.82 3.98
N ASN A 107 14.61 -16.17 4.49
CA ASN A 107 13.99 -17.48 4.29
C ASN A 107 13.27 -17.46 2.95
N GLU A 108 13.72 -18.30 2.01
CA GLU A 108 13.19 -18.35 0.64
C GLU A 108 11.69 -18.65 0.62
N SER A 109 11.22 -19.52 1.50
CA SER A 109 9.80 -19.86 1.59
C SER A 109 8.96 -18.64 1.96
N VAL A 110 9.42 -17.83 2.90
CA VAL A 110 8.73 -16.60 3.32
C VAL A 110 8.74 -15.59 2.17
N ALA A 111 9.89 -15.40 1.52
CA ALA A 111 10.00 -14.47 0.40
C ALA A 111 9.05 -14.86 -0.74
N ASN A 112 9.00 -16.14 -1.09
CA ASN A 112 8.13 -16.64 -2.16
C ASN A 112 6.65 -16.45 -1.82
N GLU A 113 6.27 -16.69 -0.56
CA GLU A 113 4.89 -16.50 -0.12
C GLU A 113 4.46 -15.03 -0.21
N ILE A 114 5.32 -14.12 0.23
CA ILE A 114 5.02 -12.68 0.15
C ILE A 114 4.90 -12.24 -1.30
N CYS A 115 5.84 -12.64 -2.15
CA CYS A 115 5.79 -12.32 -3.58
C CYS A 115 4.50 -12.81 -4.24
N GLU A 116 4.08 -14.02 -3.93
CA GLU A 116 2.84 -14.58 -4.47
C GLU A 116 1.62 -13.77 -4.03
N LYS A 117 1.58 -13.35 -2.76
CA LYS A 117 0.49 -12.51 -2.25
C LYS A 117 0.49 -11.14 -2.91
N ILE A 118 1.66 -10.54 -3.14
CA ILE A 118 1.77 -9.27 -3.85
C ILE A 118 1.14 -9.38 -5.24
N LEU A 119 1.53 -10.40 -6.00
CA LEU A 119 1.06 -10.57 -7.37
C LEU A 119 -0.43 -10.86 -7.44
N ARG A 120 -0.95 -11.71 -6.53
CA ARG A 120 -2.32 -12.19 -6.59
C ARG A 120 -3.32 -11.24 -5.92
N SER A 121 -2.93 -10.61 -4.81
CA SER A 121 -3.87 -9.89 -3.96
C SER A 121 -3.51 -8.44 -3.71
N TYR A 122 -2.27 -8.14 -3.35
CA TYR A 122 -1.91 -6.79 -2.88
C TYR A 122 -1.83 -5.77 -4.01
N HIS A 123 -1.21 -6.15 -5.12
CA HIS A 123 -1.11 -5.26 -6.27
C HIS A 123 -2.49 -4.79 -6.77
N PRO A 124 -3.48 -5.68 -6.96
CA PRO A 124 -4.83 -5.25 -7.33
C PRO A 124 -5.48 -4.33 -6.30
N LEU A 125 -5.27 -4.57 -5.01
CA LEU A 125 -5.81 -3.71 -3.95
C LEU A 125 -5.17 -2.33 -3.97
N PHE A 126 -3.88 -2.24 -4.19
CA PHE A 126 -3.19 -0.95 -4.32
C PHE A 126 -3.69 -0.18 -5.54
N GLU A 127 -3.92 -0.86 -6.66
CA GLU A 127 -4.43 -0.24 -7.87
C GLU A 127 -5.81 0.36 -7.63
N LYS A 128 -6.70 -0.39 -7.00
CA LYS A 128 -8.05 0.08 -6.67
C LYS A 128 -7.99 1.28 -5.73
N PHE A 129 -7.12 1.23 -4.72
CA PHE A 129 -6.96 2.32 -3.78
C PHE A 129 -6.51 3.60 -4.48
N GLU A 130 -5.56 3.51 -5.40
CA GLU A 130 -5.11 4.68 -6.17
C GLU A 130 -6.26 5.30 -6.96
N VAL A 131 -7.03 4.48 -7.68
CA VAL A 131 -8.17 4.94 -8.46
C VAL A 131 -9.20 5.64 -7.57
N ASP A 132 -9.54 5.01 -6.44
CA ASP A 132 -10.55 5.55 -5.52
C ASP A 132 -10.09 6.87 -4.89
N MET A 133 -8.84 6.96 -4.49
CA MET A 133 -8.31 8.19 -3.89
C MET A 133 -8.12 9.30 -4.92
N GLN A 134 -7.72 8.96 -6.14
CA GLN A 134 -7.63 9.96 -7.21
C GLN A 134 -8.99 10.55 -7.53
N GLY A 135 -10.05 9.75 -7.48
CA GLY A 135 -11.42 10.23 -7.64
C GLY A 135 -11.82 11.25 -6.58
N LYS A 136 -11.30 11.12 -5.37
CA LYS A 136 -11.57 12.09 -4.29
C LYS A 136 -10.74 13.37 -4.45
N ALA A 137 -9.61 13.30 -5.15
CA ALA A 137 -8.74 14.43 -5.41
C ALA A 137 -9.28 15.33 -6.52
N ASP A 138 -10.08 14.79 -7.41
CA ASP A 138 -10.60 15.51 -8.59
C ASP A 138 -11.86 16.39 -8.30
#